data_f426d12daf7400e334a8bee532112f75
#
_entry.id   f426d12daf7400e334a8bee532112f75
#
_cell.length_a   1.000
_cell.length_b   1.000
_cell.length_c   1.000
_cell.angle_alpha   90.00
_cell.angle_beta   90.00
_cell.angle_gamma   90.00
#
_symmetry.space_group_name_H-M   'P 1'
#
loop_
_entity.id
_entity.type
_entity.pdbx_description
1 polymer ?
#
loop_
_entity_poly.entity_id
_entity_poly.type
_entity_poly.pdbx_seq_one_letter_code
_entity_poly.pdbx_strand_id
1 'polypeptide(L)'
;MAWGTQRGWRWCNKCQGLWFGGNPAGPCPGGGKHSKIGSGNYSLVHQATSAPGQSNWRWCNKCQGLWFGGNPAGPCPAGAKHSKTGSGNYTIAHQTGAGQQGWRWCNKCQGMWFAGNSTAGKCPAGQGHSAVGSGSYRQVIVTQRIRVHTKILTTPNISIDTLMHNMREVYATAAIDVEWASSENLNLPTLNDLDVGACVMGSTTPEQNQLFSHRNNVANNEIAVYFVRSTVPPFNGCAAFPAGKPSAAVVQTATQWTYAHEVGHVLGLSHVNNNDRLMTGNGTSNITNPPPDLIASEVTTMTNSALTVNV
;
A
#
# COMPACT_ATOMS: atom_id res chain seq x y z
N MET A 1 -13.48 5.35 -7.30
CA MET A 1 -13.50 5.05 -5.85
C MET A 1 -12.08 4.71 -5.46
N ALA A 2 -11.55 5.39 -4.43
CA ALA A 2 -10.23 5.10 -3.88
C ALA A 2 -10.19 3.63 -3.43
N TRP A 3 -9.21 2.87 -3.88
CA TRP A 3 -8.98 1.54 -3.37
C TRP A 3 -8.06 1.61 -2.14
N GLY A 4 -8.34 0.82 -1.14
CA GLY A 4 -7.63 0.82 0.12
C GLY A 4 -6.75 -0.42 0.29
N THR A 5 -6.02 -0.42 1.38
CA THR A 5 -5.43 -1.63 1.95
C THR A 5 -6.22 -2.03 3.19
N GLN A 6 -6.28 -3.31 3.46
CA GLN A 6 -6.80 -3.85 4.71
C GLN A 6 -5.68 -4.54 5.47
N ARG A 7 -5.30 -3.97 6.60
CA ARG A 7 -4.37 -4.54 7.57
C ARG A 7 -5.06 -5.58 8.46
N GLY A 8 -4.29 -6.22 9.30
CA GLY A 8 -4.83 -7.17 10.28
C GLY A 8 -4.90 -8.61 9.79
N TRP A 9 -4.42 -8.87 8.57
CA TRP A 9 -4.25 -10.24 8.12
C TRP A 9 -3.10 -10.90 8.86
N ARG A 10 -3.25 -12.19 9.18
CA ARG A 10 -2.31 -12.95 10.00
C ARG A 10 -2.02 -14.30 9.38
N TRP A 11 -0.80 -14.76 9.50
CA TRP A 11 -0.43 -16.14 9.25
C TRP A 11 -0.79 -17.00 10.46
N CYS A 12 -1.26 -18.21 10.22
CA CYS A 12 -1.54 -19.17 11.29
C CYS A 12 -0.44 -20.23 11.36
N ASN A 13 0.28 -20.30 12.49
CA ASN A 13 1.36 -21.26 12.69
C ASN A 13 0.90 -22.73 12.71
N LYS A 14 -0.39 -23.00 12.92
CA LYS A 14 -0.95 -24.36 12.95
C LYS A 14 -1.30 -24.90 11.57
N CYS A 15 -1.92 -24.08 10.73
CA CYS A 15 -2.39 -24.51 9.42
C CYS A 15 -1.65 -23.85 8.24
N GLN A 16 -0.74 -22.92 8.49
CA GLN A 16 -0.02 -22.13 7.51
C GLN A 16 -0.91 -21.16 6.68
N GLY A 17 -2.22 -21.13 6.91
CA GLY A 17 -3.17 -20.31 6.17
C GLY A 17 -3.11 -18.84 6.55
N LEU A 18 -3.46 -17.97 5.58
CA LEU A 18 -3.67 -16.52 5.80
C LEU A 18 -5.12 -16.30 6.23
N TRP A 19 -5.31 -15.59 7.35
CA TRP A 19 -6.62 -15.30 7.92
C TRP A 19 -6.73 -13.87 8.46
N PHE A 20 -7.96 -13.33 8.53
CA PHE A 20 -8.19 -11.97 9.02
C PHE A 20 -8.29 -11.94 10.54
N GLY A 21 -7.26 -11.40 11.18
CA GLY A 21 -7.15 -11.29 12.64
C GLY A 21 -7.80 -10.05 13.25
N GLY A 22 -8.46 -9.20 12.44
CA GLY A 22 -9.26 -8.05 12.91
C GLY A 22 -10.59 -8.44 13.53
N ASN A 23 -11.03 -9.67 13.30
CA ASN A 23 -12.22 -10.28 13.92
C ASN A 23 -11.81 -11.37 14.94
N PRO A 24 -12.74 -11.85 15.78
CA PRO A 24 -12.51 -13.06 16.56
C PRO A 24 -12.05 -14.22 15.68
N ALA A 25 -11.00 -14.94 16.12
CA ALA A 25 -10.41 -15.99 15.32
C ALA A 25 -11.44 -17.10 15.00
N GLY A 26 -11.54 -17.43 13.72
CA GLY A 26 -12.38 -18.53 13.22
C GLY A 26 -11.75 -19.90 13.44
N PRO A 27 -12.48 -20.99 13.14
CA PRO A 27 -11.99 -22.37 13.27
C PRO A 27 -10.82 -22.63 12.32
N CYS A 28 -9.83 -23.36 12.83
CA CYS A 28 -8.59 -23.72 12.15
C CYS A 28 -8.59 -25.21 11.79
N PRO A 29 -8.18 -25.61 10.57
CA PRO A 29 -8.07 -27.01 10.23
C PRO A 29 -6.99 -27.75 11.03
N GLY A 30 -6.06 -27.01 11.67
CA GLY A 30 -5.09 -27.53 12.62
C GLY A 30 -5.62 -27.74 14.05
N GLY A 31 -6.92 -27.60 14.25
CA GLY A 31 -7.62 -27.75 15.53
C GLY A 31 -7.89 -26.43 16.26
N GLY A 32 -9.08 -26.31 16.85
CA GLY A 32 -9.55 -25.11 17.55
C GLY A 32 -9.63 -23.88 16.65
N LYS A 33 -9.18 -22.73 17.14
CA LYS A 33 -9.18 -21.44 16.39
C LYS A 33 -7.82 -21.17 15.78
N HIS A 34 -7.79 -20.29 14.73
CA HIS A 34 -6.55 -19.78 14.19
C HIS A 34 -5.69 -19.09 15.26
N SER A 35 -4.37 -19.17 15.11
CA SER A 35 -3.38 -18.57 16.02
C SER A 35 -2.51 -17.58 15.24
N LYS A 36 -2.24 -16.44 15.84
CA LYS A 36 -1.35 -15.39 15.26
C LYS A 36 0.06 -15.40 15.87
N ILE A 37 0.40 -16.44 16.63
CA ILE A 37 1.73 -16.56 17.27
C ILE A 37 2.80 -16.63 16.17
N GLY A 38 3.80 -15.74 16.25
CA GLY A 38 4.86 -15.61 15.24
C GLY A 38 4.45 -14.97 13.90
N SER A 39 3.20 -14.49 13.79
CA SER A 39 2.72 -13.85 12.58
C SER A 39 3.14 -12.38 12.46
N GLY A 40 3.53 -11.96 11.26
CA GLY A 40 3.51 -10.55 10.89
C GLY A 40 2.08 -9.97 10.79
N ASN A 41 1.98 -8.66 10.65
CA ASN A 41 0.77 -7.94 10.30
C ASN A 41 0.77 -7.73 8.79
N TYR A 42 -0.07 -8.46 8.06
CA TYR A 42 -0.11 -8.34 6.60
C TYR A 42 -1.18 -7.35 6.18
N SER A 43 -0.85 -6.60 5.12
CA SER A 43 -1.75 -5.63 4.47
C SER A 43 -2.07 -6.09 3.05
N LEU A 44 -3.34 -6.21 2.72
CA LEU A 44 -3.83 -6.66 1.42
C LEU A 44 -4.54 -5.53 0.69
N VAL A 45 -4.29 -5.41 -0.61
CA VAL A 45 -5.04 -4.49 -1.47
C VAL A 45 -6.50 -4.91 -1.56
N HIS A 46 -7.41 -3.96 -1.36
CA HIS A 46 -8.83 -4.19 -1.20
C HIS A 46 -9.64 -3.27 -2.12
N GLN A 47 -10.63 -3.82 -2.83
CA GLN A 47 -11.55 -3.12 -3.75
C GLN A 47 -10.87 -2.45 -4.96
N ALA A 48 -9.63 -2.81 -5.30
CA ALA A 48 -8.95 -2.27 -6.47
C ALA A 48 -9.49 -2.86 -7.76
N THR A 49 -9.73 -2.00 -8.74
CA THR A 49 -10.07 -2.40 -10.11
C THR A 49 -8.85 -2.46 -11.03
N SER A 50 -7.76 -1.78 -10.67
CA SER A 50 -6.56 -1.59 -11.49
C SER A 50 -5.24 -1.99 -10.83
N ALA A 51 -5.25 -2.45 -9.57
CA ALA A 51 -4.02 -2.89 -8.90
C ALA A 51 -3.42 -4.11 -9.61
N PRO A 52 -2.10 -4.11 -9.88
CA PRO A 52 -1.41 -5.30 -10.40
C PRO A 52 -1.52 -6.48 -9.44
N GLY A 53 -1.70 -7.67 -10.04
CA GLY A 53 -1.83 -8.89 -9.27
C GLY A 53 -3.06 -9.71 -9.66
N GLN A 54 -3.32 -10.74 -8.89
CA GLN A 54 -4.50 -11.57 -9.08
C GLN A 54 -5.64 -11.07 -8.18
N SER A 55 -6.72 -10.61 -8.78
CA SER A 55 -7.97 -10.25 -8.11
C SER A 55 -8.80 -11.50 -7.77
N ASN A 56 -10.03 -11.29 -7.26
CA ASN A 56 -10.97 -12.33 -6.85
C ASN A 56 -10.57 -13.13 -5.60
N TRP A 57 -9.62 -12.67 -4.83
CA TRP A 57 -9.44 -13.21 -3.49
C TRP A 57 -10.54 -12.73 -2.57
N ARG A 58 -11.01 -13.60 -1.68
CA ARG A 58 -12.17 -13.38 -0.82
C ARG A 58 -11.85 -13.75 0.63
N TRP A 59 -12.38 -12.97 1.54
CA TRP A 59 -12.45 -13.34 2.94
C TRP A 59 -13.63 -14.29 3.19
N CYS A 60 -13.43 -15.29 4.02
CA CYS A 60 -14.51 -16.18 4.45
C CYS A 60 -15.04 -15.74 5.81
N ASN A 61 -16.31 -15.32 5.88
CA ASN A 61 -16.95 -14.88 7.12
C ASN A 61 -17.08 -15.99 8.18
N LYS A 62 -16.98 -17.28 7.80
CA LYS A 62 -17.09 -18.41 8.70
C LYS A 62 -15.77 -18.76 9.39
N CYS A 63 -14.66 -18.88 8.63
CA CYS A 63 -13.37 -19.28 9.15
C CYS A 63 -12.34 -18.13 9.20
N GLN A 64 -12.65 -16.95 8.71
CA GLN A 64 -11.77 -15.78 8.58
C GLN A 64 -10.61 -15.96 7.57
N GLY A 65 -10.49 -17.10 6.91
CA GLY A 65 -9.42 -17.39 5.94
C GLY A 65 -9.56 -16.64 4.64
N LEU A 66 -8.43 -16.34 4.00
CA LEU A 66 -8.37 -15.83 2.61
C LEU A 66 -8.42 -17.00 1.64
N TRP A 67 -9.30 -16.94 0.65
CA TRP A 67 -9.46 -17.97 -0.37
C TRP A 67 -9.73 -17.37 -1.76
N PHE A 68 -9.42 -18.11 -2.82
CA PHE A 68 -9.60 -17.66 -4.19
C PHE A 68 -11.04 -17.91 -4.67
N GLY A 69 -11.80 -16.84 -4.78
CA GLY A 69 -13.21 -16.86 -5.18
C GLY A 69 -13.44 -16.87 -6.70
N GLY A 70 -12.39 -16.94 -7.51
CA GLY A 70 -12.48 -17.12 -8.97
C GLY A 70 -12.81 -18.54 -9.39
N ASN A 71 -12.66 -19.52 -8.47
CA ASN A 71 -13.01 -20.92 -8.64
C ASN A 71 -14.24 -21.28 -7.79
N PRO A 72 -14.86 -22.46 -8.00
CA PRO A 72 -15.81 -23.02 -7.06
C PRO A 72 -15.23 -23.10 -5.65
N ALA A 73 -16.00 -22.68 -4.65
CA ALA A 73 -15.53 -22.64 -3.27
C ALA A 73 -15.10 -24.01 -2.75
N GLY A 74 -13.88 -24.08 -2.20
CA GLY A 74 -13.35 -25.26 -1.53
C GLY A 74 -13.91 -25.48 -0.14
N PRO A 75 -13.54 -26.60 0.51
CA PRO A 75 -13.97 -26.94 1.88
C PRO A 75 -13.46 -25.91 2.89
N CYS A 76 -14.31 -25.60 3.87
CA CYS A 76 -14.07 -24.63 4.92
C CYS A 76 -13.89 -25.35 6.27
N PRO A 77 -12.93 -24.98 7.12
CA PRO A 77 -12.77 -25.59 8.44
C PRO A 77 -13.96 -25.38 9.39
N ALA A 78 -14.84 -24.42 9.06
CA ALA A 78 -16.12 -24.21 9.75
C ALA A 78 -17.26 -25.09 9.23
N GLY A 79 -16.95 -26.07 8.41
CA GLY A 79 -17.94 -26.95 7.75
C GLY A 79 -18.39 -26.43 6.38
N ALA A 80 -18.79 -27.38 5.50
CA ALA A 80 -19.18 -27.14 4.12
C ALA A 80 -18.09 -26.37 3.32
N LYS A 81 -18.50 -25.40 2.47
CA LYS A 81 -17.61 -24.63 1.61
C LYS A 81 -17.33 -23.23 2.18
N HIS A 82 -16.26 -22.59 1.73
CA HIS A 82 -16.00 -21.18 2.01
C HIS A 82 -17.18 -20.31 1.54
N SER A 83 -17.43 -19.22 2.27
CA SER A 83 -18.47 -18.23 1.94
C SER A 83 -17.84 -16.86 1.72
N LYS A 84 -18.26 -16.16 0.68
CA LYS A 84 -17.85 -14.77 0.39
C LYS A 84 -18.83 -13.72 0.88
N THR A 85 -19.83 -14.10 1.69
CA THR A 85 -20.81 -13.15 2.24
C THR A 85 -20.10 -12.07 3.05
N GLY A 86 -20.34 -10.80 2.71
CA GLY A 86 -19.69 -9.64 3.34
C GLY A 86 -18.21 -9.44 2.98
N SER A 87 -17.65 -10.26 2.08
CA SER A 87 -16.26 -10.13 1.66
C SER A 87 -16.08 -8.98 0.67
N GLY A 88 -14.99 -8.23 0.85
CA GLY A 88 -14.42 -7.43 -0.22
C GLY A 88 -13.80 -8.27 -1.34
N ASN A 89 -13.29 -7.59 -2.37
CA ASN A 89 -12.48 -8.17 -3.43
C ASN A 89 -11.01 -7.79 -3.18
N TYR A 90 -10.16 -8.78 -2.88
CA TYR A 90 -8.74 -8.55 -2.64
C TYR A 90 -7.93 -8.86 -3.88
N THR A 91 -6.89 -8.06 -4.11
CA THR A 91 -5.89 -8.26 -5.17
C THR A 91 -4.56 -8.56 -4.52
N ILE A 92 -3.95 -9.68 -4.89
CA ILE A 92 -2.70 -10.17 -4.30
C ILE A 92 -1.60 -10.11 -5.34
N ALA A 93 -0.44 -9.54 -4.99
CA ALA A 93 0.74 -9.50 -5.85
C ALA A 93 1.12 -10.91 -6.30
N HIS A 94 1.25 -11.09 -7.63
CA HIS A 94 1.41 -12.39 -8.28
C HIS A 94 2.65 -12.38 -9.17
N GLN A 95 3.55 -13.34 -8.97
CA GLN A 95 4.87 -13.50 -9.63
C GLN A 95 5.91 -12.44 -9.22
N THR A 96 5.56 -11.16 -9.25
CA THR A 96 6.43 -10.02 -8.95
C THR A 96 5.81 -9.12 -7.88
N GLY A 97 6.52 -8.09 -7.43
CA GLY A 97 6.07 -7.10 -6.47
C GLY A 97 6.73 -7.26 -5.08
N ALA A 98 6.51 -6.27 -4.22
CA ALA A 98 7.07 -6.24 -2.88
C ALA A 98 6.40 -7.25 -1.93
N GLY A 99 7.09 -7.56 -0.83
CA GLY A 99 6.59 -8.36 0.27
C GLY A 99 7.19 -9.76 0.39
N GLN A 100 6.78 -10.45 1.43
CA GLN A 100 7.24 -11.80 1.76
C GLN A 100 6.84 -12.79 0.68
N GLN A 101 7.82 -13.48 0.13
CA GLN A 101 7.65 -14.57 -0.84
C GLN A 101 7.22 -15.87 -0.14
N GLY A 102 6.91 -16.90 -0.94
CA GLY A 102 6.58 -18.23 -0.42
C GLY A 102 5.10 -18.46 -0.20
N TRP A 103 4.25 -17.51 -0.48
CA TRP A 103 2.80 -17.70 -0.43
C TRP A 103 2.30 -18.46 -1.67
N ARG A 104 1.34 -19.38 -1.46
CA ARG A 104 0.77 -20.24 -2.48
C ARG A 104 -0.74 -20.35 -2.35
N TRP A 105 -1.40 -20.56 -3.47
CA TRP A 105 -2.79 -21.01 -3.51
C TRP A 105 -2.85 -22.53 -3.35
N CYS A 106 -3.82 -23.01 -2.60
CA CYS A 106 -4.08 -24.44 -2.46
C CYS A 106 -5.20 -24.89 -3.42
N ASN A 107 -4.91 -25.76 -4.37
CA ASN A 107 -5.88 -26.29 -5.31
C ASN A 107 -6.99 -27.13 -4.65
N LYS A 108 -6.76 -27.66 -3.45
CA LYS A 108 -7.74 -28.50 -2.72
C LYS A 108 -8.79 -27.68 -1.98
N CYS A 109 -8.36 -26.65 -1.24
CA CYS A 109 -9.27 -25.83 -0.41
C CYS A 109 -9.46 -24.41 -0.92
N GLN A 110 -8.78 -24.00 -1.97
CA GLN A 110 -8.75 -22.63 -2.53
C GLN A 110 -8.12 -21.59 -1.61
N GLY A 111 -7.63 -21.95 -0.44
CA GLY A 111 -7.04 -21.03 0.54
C GLY A 111 -5.66 -20.56 0.16
N MET A 112 -5.31 -19.33 0.63
CA MET A 112 -3.94 -18.81 0.63
C MET A 112 -3.18 -19.40 1.82
N TRP A 113 -1.96 -19.94 1.59
CA TRP A 113 -1.12 -20.52 2.62
C TRP A 113 0.37 -20.21 2.37
N PHE A 114 1.16 -20.24 3.43
CA PHE A 114 2.59 -19.99 3.39
C PHE A 114 3.37 -21.29 3.23
N ALA A 115 4.02 -21.48 2.08
CA ALA A 115 4.81 -22.66 1.74
C ALA A 115 6.31 -22.50 2.04
N GLY A 116 6.73 -21.36 2.63
CA GLY A 116 8.13 -21.11 2.98
C GLY A 116 8.62 -21.90 4.21
N ASN A 117 7.72 -22.56 4.94
CA ASN A 117 8.06 -23.43 6.06
C ASN A 117 8.24 -24.89 5.60
N SER A 118 8.89 -25.71 6.43
CA SER A 118 9.14 -27.13 6.17
C SER A 118 7.87 -28.02 6.11
N THR A 119 6.73 -27.50 6.56
CA THR A 119 5.47 -28.24 6.58
C THR A 119 4.40 -27.54 5.75
N ALA A 120 3.58 -28.33 5.05
CA ALA A 120 2.43 -27.82 4.30
C ALA A 120 1.21 -27.45 5.18
N GLY A 121 1.36 -27.46 6.50
CA GLY A 121 0.29 -27.19 7.45
C GLY A 121 -0.87 -28.20 7.36
N LYS A 122 -2.04 -27.78 7.86
CA LYS A 122 -3.27 -28.60 7.79
C LYS A 122 -4.29 -27.97 6.85
N CYS A 123 -4.73 -28.73 5.87
CA CYS A 123 -5.72 -28.30 4.88
C CYS A 123 -7.13 -28.76 5.29
N PRO A 124 -8.18 -27.93 5.16
CA PRO A 124 -9.54 -28.37 5.45
C PRO A 124 -10.05 -29.48 4.51
N ALA A 125 -9.39 -29.69 3.37
CA ALA A 125 -9.64 -30.83 2.47
C ALA A 125 -8.92 -32.14 2.90
N GLY A 126 -8.31 -32.17 4.08
CA GLY A 126 -7.49 -33.27 4.58
C GLY A 126 -6.01 -33.16 4.22
N GLN A 127 -5.16 -33.76 5.06
CA GLN A 127 -3.70 -33.71 4.95
C GLN A 127 -3.13 -32.28 4.92
N GLY A 128 -1.96 -32.06 4.29
CA GLY A 128 -1.36 -30.74 4.07
C GLY A 128 -1.94 -29.99 2.88
N HIS A 129 -1.67 -28.70 2.80
CA HIS A 129 -1.96 -27.90 1.61
C HIS A 129 -1.13 -28.39 0.40
N SER A 130 -1.61 -28.08 -0.80
CA SER A 130 -0.96 -28.43 -2.07
C SER A 130 -0.77 -27.18 -2.91
N ALA A 131 0.44 -27.00 -3.43
CA ALA A 131 0.80 -25.90 -4.32
C ALA A 131 0.68 -26.26 -5.82
N VAL A 132 0.10 -27.42 -6.15
CA VAL A 132 -0.08 -27.84 -7.56
C VAL A 132 -0.93 -26.81 -8.30
N GLY A 133 -0.41 -26.30 -9.43
CA GLY A 133 -1.05 -25.26 -10.24
C GLY A 133 -1.04 -23.87 -9.60
N SER A 134 -0.39 -23.67 -8.46
CA SER A 134 -0.30 -22.37 -7.80
C SER A 134 0.71 -21.46 -8.49
N GLY A 135 0.35 -20.19 -8.63
CA GLY A 135 1.31 -19.12 -8.84
C GLY A 135 2.15 -18.84 -7.61
N SER A 136 3.11 -17.93 -7.73
CA SER A 136 3.91 -17.38 -6.64
C SER A 136 3.30 -16.07 -6.17
N TYR A 137 2.89 -15.99 -4.91
CA TYR A 137 2.27 -14.81 -4.33
C TYR A 137 3.19 -14.16 -3.30
N ARG A 138 2.99 -12.86 -3.09
CA ARG A 138 3.70 -12.07 -2.09
C ARG A 138 2.71 -11.36 -1.19
N GLN A 139 3.08 -11.24 0.09
CA GLN A 139 2.26 -10.55 1.09
C GLN A 139 3.10 -9.49 1.79
N VAL A 140 2.62 -8.26 1.81
CA VAL A 140 3.32 -7.15 2.47
C VAL A 140 3.12 -7.23 3.98
N ILE A 141 4.23 -7.30 4.73
CA ILE A 141 4.24 -7.16 6.18
C ILE A 141 4.41 -5.68 6.50
N VAL A 142 3.56 -5.15 7.37
CA VAL A 142 3.61 -3.76 7.79
C VAL A 142 3.74 -3.64 9.31
N THR A 143 4.54 -2.69 9.76
CA THR A 143 4.69 -2.32 11.17
C THR A 143 4.16 -0.92 11.45
N GLN A 144 4.08 -0.10 10.40
CA GLN A 144 3.65 1.28 10.45
C GLN A 144 2.73 1.62 9.28
N ARG A 145 2.10 2.79 9.36
CA ARG A 145 1.28 3.35 8.27
C ARG A 145 1.49 4.85 8.14
N ILE A 146 1.25 5.34 6.93
CA ILE A 146 0.96 6.74 6.65
C ILE A 146 -0.44 6.86 6.04
N ARG A 147 -1.10 8.00 6.24
CA ARG A 147 -2.38 8.33 5.60
C ARG A 147 -2.17 9.49 4.64
N VAL A 148 -2.57 9.28 3.40
CA VAL A 148 -2.37 10.23 2.31
C VAL A 148 -3.72 10.61 1.70
N HIS A 149 -3.93 11.90 1.50
CA HIS A 149 -5.11 12.48 0.88
C HIS A 149 -4.71 13.13 -0.43
N THR A 150 -5.48 12.92 -1.48
CA THR A 150 -5.25 13.56 -2.78
C THR A 150 -6.19 14.73 -2.98
N LYS A 151 -5.66 15.86 -3.39
CA LYS A 151 -6.38 17.09 -3.72
C LYS A 151 -6.11 17.40 -5.18
N ILE A 152 -7.11 17.44 -6.01
CA ILE A 152 -6.98 17.48 -7.47
C ILE A 152 -7.47 18.82 -7.99
N LEU A 153 -6.55 19.70 -8.38
CA LEU A 153 -6.84 20.92 -9.14
C LEU A 153 -6.81 20.61 -10.64
N THR A 154 -5.83 19.79 -11.04
CA THR A 154 -5.70 19.31 -12.42
C THR A 154 -5.51 17.79 -12.38
N THR A 155 -6.25 17.07 -13.20
CA THR A 155 -6.15 15.60 -13.27
C THR A 155 -4.77 15.18 -13.77
N PRO A 156 -4.02 14.33 -13.04
CA PRO A 156 -2.72 13.87 -13.49
C PRO A 156 -2.83 12.96 -14.72
N ASN A 157 -1.80 12.97 -15.58
CA ASN A 157 -1.74 12.12 -16.78
C ASN A 157 -1.62 10.64 -16.43
N ILE A 158 -0.99 10.32 -15.31
CA ILE A 158 -0.93 8.95 -14.74
C ILE A 158 -2.02 8.83 -13.69
N SER A 159 -2.80 7.76 -13.75
CA SER A 159 -3.90 7.57 -12.79
C SER A 159 -3.39 7.57 -11.34
N ILE A 160 -4.17 8.16 -10.43
CA ILE A 160 -3.82 8.18 -9.00
C ILE A 160 -3.72 6.75 -8.45
N ASP A 161 -4.52 5.82 -8.94
CA ASP A 161 -4.42 4.40 -8.60
C ASP A 161 -3.01 3.84 -8.91
N THR A 162 -2.46 4.17 -10.09
CA THR A 162 -1.09 3.77 -10.47
C THR A 162 -0.05 4.43 -9.58
N LEU A 163 -0.16 5.73 -9.32
CA LEU A 163 0.76 6.46 -8.44
C LEU A 163 0.77 5.90 -7.02
N MET A 164 -0.41 5.62 -6.47
CA MET A 164 -0.58 5.00 -5.16
C MET A 164 -0.02 3.57 -5.11
N HIS A 165 -0.23 2.78 -6.17
CA HIS A 165 0.35 1.46 -6.27
C HIS A 165 1.88 1.51 -6.23
N ASN A 166 2.47 2.35 -7.07
CA ASN A 166 3.92 2.51 -7.16
C ASN A 166 4.54 2.96 -5.81
N MET A 167 3.90 3.90 -5.11
CA MET A 167 4.33 4.29 -3.78
C MET A 167 4.27 3.12 -2.78
N ARG A 168 3.21 2.31 -2.82
CA ARG A 168 3.07 1.13 -1.96
C ARG A 168 4.15 0.10 -2.21
N GLU A 169 4.52 -0.15 -3.47
CA GLU A 169 5.61 -1.08 -3.82
C GLU A 169 6.93 -0.64 -3.18
N VAL A 170 7.27 0.63 -3.25
CA VAL A 170 8.50 1.17 -2.65
C VAL A 170 8.41 1.16 -1.12
N TYR A 171 7.33 1.68 -0.54
CA TYR A 171 7.19 1.86 0.92
C TYR A 171 6.98 0.52 1.66
N ALA A 172 6.52 -0.51 0.96
CA ALA A 172 6.48 -1.88 1.49
C ALA A 172 7.87 -2.41 1.90
N THR A 173 8.94 -1.95 1.25
CA THR A 173 10.32 -2.30 1.62
C THR A 173 10.72 -1.72 2.97
N ALA A 174 10.08 -0.61 3.39
CA ALA A 174 10.20 0.02 4.70
C ALA A 174 9.17 -0.50 5.71
N ALA A 175 8.37 -1.53 5.39
CA ALA A 175 7.25 -2.03 6.18
C ALA A 175 6.19 -0.97 6.53
N ILE A 176 6.04 0.06 5.67
CA ILE A 176 5.06 1.14 5.80
C ILE A 176 3.87 0.86 4.89
N ASP A 177 2.68 0.77 5.49
CA ASP A 177 1.41 0.72 4.77
C ASP A 177 1.00 2.13 4.33
N VAL A 178 0.68 2.30 3.05
CA VAL A 178 0.19 3.56 2.51
C VAL A 178 -1.33 3.49 2.38
N GLU A 179 -2.03 4.18 3.25
CA GLU A 179 -3.48 4.30 3.23
C GLU A 179 -3.90 5.53 2.40
N TRP A 180 -4.57 5.30 1.28
CA TRP A 180 -5.22 6.39 0.56
C TRP A 180 -6.54 6.74 1.26
N ALA A 181 -6.50 7.79 2.07
CA ALA A 181 -7.58 8.11 3.01
C ALA A 181 -8.76 8.83 2.33
N SER A 182 -8.49 9.73 1.38
CA SER A 182 -9.52 10.42 0.61
C SER A 182 -8.99 11.00 -0.70
N SER A 183 -9.92 11.35 -1.59
CA SER A 183 -9.66 12.13 -2.81
C SER A 183 -10.72 13.22 -2.94
N GLU A 184 -10.31 14.43 -3.32
CA GLU A 184 -11.18 15.60 -3.49
C GLU A 184 -10.74 16.43 -4.69
N ASN A 185 -11.70 16.84 -5.52
CA ASN A 185 -11.46 17.82 -6.57
C ASN A 185 -11.58 19.23 -5.98
N LEU A 186 -10.62 20.10 -6.28
CA LEU A 186 -10.60 21.50 -5.87
C LEU A 186 -10.73 22.41 -7.10
N ASN A 187 -11.67 23.34 -7.04
CA ASN A 187 -11.81 24.36 -8.05
C ASN A 187 -11.06 25.63 -7.62
N LEU A 188 -9.74 25.65 -7.87
CA LEU A 188 -8.84 26.75 -7.52
C LEU A 188 -8.00 27.14 -8.75
N PRO A 189 -8.62 27.74 -9.79
CA PRO A 189 -7.97 27.97 -11.09
C PRO A 189 -6.72 28.86 -11.02
N THR A 190 -6.65 29.77 -10.07
CA THR A 190 -5.50 30.67 -9.86
C THR A 190 -4.27 29.97 -9.25
N LEU A 191 -4.43 28.76 -8.69
CA LEU A 191 -3.37 27.97 -8.07
C LEU A 191 -2.98 26.75 -8.93
N ASN A 192 -3.47 26.68 -10.16
CA ASN A 192 -3.13 25.57 -11.07
C ASN A 192 -1.68 25.62 -11.57
N ASP A 193 -1.11 26.82 -11.71
CA ASP A 193 0.30 27.04 -12.02
C ASP A 193 0.94 27.61 -10.76
N LEU A 194 1.28 26.71 -9.85
CA LEU A 194 1.65 27.05 -8.48
C LEU A 194 3.04 27.66 -8.39
N ASP A 195 3.15 28.87 -7.85
CA ASP A 195 4.45 29.42 -7.44
C ASP A 195 4.96 28.64 -6.24
N VAL A 196 6.10 27.96 -6.41
CA VAL A 196 6.78 27.17 -5.36
C VAL A 196 8.13 27.78 -4.95
N GLY A 197 8.52 28.91 -5.56
CA GLY A 197 9.80 29.54 -5.30
C GLY A 197 10.97 28.57 -5.47
N ALA A 198 11.92 28.58 -4.53
CA ALA A 198 13.06 27.67 -4.57
C ALA A 198 12.75 26.23 -4.10
N CYS A 199 11.52 25.95 -3.72
CA CYS A 199 11.08 24.64 -3.15
C CYS A 199 11.98 24.16 -1.99
N VAL A 200 12.22 25.02 -1.03
CA VAL A 200 13.04 24.73 0.16
C VAL A 200 12.14 24.52 1.36
N MET A 201 12.33 23.40 2.06
CA MET A 201 11.58 23.07 3.28
C MET A 201 11.66 24.22 4.29
N GLY A 202 10.52 24.63 4.83
CA GLY A 202 10.39 25.75 5.77
C GLY A 202 10.34 27.13 5.10
N SER A 203 10.45 27.23 3.76
CA SER A 203 10.33 28.49 3.00
C SER A 203 9.24 28.33 1.94
N THR A 204 8.00 28.65 2.31
CA THR A 204 6.83 28.53 1.42
C THR A 204 6.41 29.87 0.85
N THR A 205 5.93 29.86 -0.39
CA THR A 205 5.35 31.02 -1.05
C THR A 205 3.93 31.33 -0.53
N PRO A 206 3.38 32.52 -0.78
CA PRO A 206 1.99 32.82 -0.48
C PRO A 206 1.01 31.84 -1.14
N GLU A 207 1.26 31.41 -2.39
CA GLU A 207 0.40 30.45 -3.11
C GLU A 207 0.46 29.05 -2.49
N GLN A 208 1.66 28.58 -2.10
CA GLN A 208 1.77 27.32 -1.34
C GLN A 208 1.01 27.39 -0.01
N ASN A 209 1.14 28.50 0.73
CA ASN A 209 0.42 28.70 1.99
C ASN A 209 -1.10 28.69 1.78
N GLN A 210 -1.58 29.32 0.71
CA GLN A 210 -2.98 29.32 0.32
C GLN A 210 -3.43 27.92 -0.08
N LEU A 211 -2.73 27.24 -1.00
CA LEU A 211 -3.08 25.91 -1.46
C LEU A 211 -3.13 24.90 -0.31
N PHE A 212 -2.09 24.87 0.51
CA PHE A 212 -1.97 23.90 1.63
C PHE A 212 -2.87 24.24 2.83
N SER A 213 -3.66 25.33 2.76
CA SER A 213 -4.75 25.57 3.70
C SER A 213 -6.02 24.77 3.38
N HIS A 214 -6.19 24.30 2.15
CA HIS A 214 -7.33 23.48 1.71
C HIS A 214 -7.19 22.02 2.13
N ARG A 215 -7.20 21.76 3.45
CA ARG A 215 -7.00 20.45 4.09
C ARG A 215 -8.30 19.83 4.59
N ASN A 216 -9.36 19.94 3.84
CA ASN A 216 -10.64 19.33 4.22
C ASN A 216 -10.47 17.82 4.45
N ASN A 217 -10.91 17.32 5.62
CA ASN A 217 -10.77 15.93 6.07
C ASN A 217 -9.32 15.40 6.21
N VAL A 218 -8.33 16.29 6.37
CA VAL A 218 -6.92 15.92 6.57
C VAL A 218 -6.47 16.33 7.98
N ALA A 219 -6.13 15.37 8.83
CA ALA A 219 -5.60 15.64 10.16
C ALA A 219 -4.16 16.19 10.11
N ASN A 220 -3.69 16.80 11.22
CA ASN A 220 -2.37 17.44 11.26
C ASN A 220 -1.20 16.46 11.08
N ASN A 221 -1.41 15.19 11.40
CA ASN A 221 -0.44 14.10 11.22
C ASN A 221 -0.68 13.27 9.95
N GLU A 222 -1.47 13.78 9.02
CA GLU A 222 -1.78 13.13 7.74
C GLU A 222 -1.27 14.01 6.59
N ILE A 223 -0.92 13.38 5.47
CA ILE A 223 -0.26 14.03 4.34
C ILE A 223 -1.30 14.40 3.27
N ALA A 224 -1.29 15.65 2.79
CA ALA A 224 -2.07 16.06 1.64
C ALA A 224 -1.16 16.23 0.42
N VAL A 225 -1.49 15.61 -0.71
CA VAL A 225 -0.78 15.80 -1.97
C VAL A 225 -1.73 16.44 -2.99
N TYR A 226 -1.28 17.56 -3.54
CA TYR A 226 -2.05 18.39 -4.45
C TYR A 226 -1.55 18.19 -5.89
N PHE A 227 -2.46 17.82 -6.80
CA PHE A 227 -2.17 17.75 -8.22
C PHE A 227 -2.48 19.09 -8.88
N VAL A 228 -1.42 19.72 -9.42
CA VAL A 228 -1.48 21.02 -10.11
C VAL A 228 -1.10 20.85 -11.58
N ARG A 229 -1.40 21.84 -12.42
CA ARG A 229 -1.02 21.82 -13.85
C ARG A 229 0.49 21.91 -14.00
N SER A 230 1.10 22.91 -13.36
CA SER A 230 2.54 23.18 -13.41
C SER A 230 3.01 23.86 -12.13
N THR A 231 4.33 24.02 -11.98
CA THR A 231 4.94 24.87 -10.94
C THR A 231 5.76 25.99 -11.57
N VAL A 232 5.95 27.06 -10.82
CA VAL A 232 6.82 28.19 -11.16
C VAL A 232 7.81 28.40 -10.00
N PRO A 233 9.13 28.25 -10.22
CA PRO A 233 9.80 27.68 -11.40
C PRO A 233 9.37 26.23 -11.70
N PRO A 234 9.70 25.71 -12.90
CA PRO A 234 9.23 24.40 -13.31
C PRO A 234 9.94 23.27 -12.56
N PHE A 235 9.20 22.56 -11.71
CA PHE A 235 9.57 21.31 -11.05
C PHE A 235 8.50 20.24 -11.33
N ASN A 236 8.85 18.97 -11.21
CA ASN A 236 7.87 17.88 -11.31
C ASN A 236 7.03 17.72 -10.03
N GLY A 237 7.54 18.22 -8.91
CA GLY A 237 6.88 18.29 -7.63
C GLY A 237 7.61 19.18 -6.66
N CYS A 238 6.99 19.46 -5.52
CA CYS A 238 7.57 20.25 -4.44
C CYS A 238 6.93 19.88 -3.11
N ALA A 239 7.75 19.50 -2.14
CA ALA A 239 7.32 19.14 -0.79
C ALA A 239 7.63 20.22 0.26
N ALA A 240 7.92 21.45 -0.12
CA ALA A 240 8.03 22.56 0.81
C ALA A 240 6.64 22.95 1.32
N PHE A 241 6.38 22.79 2.61
CA PHE A 241 5.08 23.05 3.22
C PHE A 241 5.22 23.87 4.52
N PRO A 242 4.18 24.64 4.92
CA PRO A 242 4.19 25.39 6.17
C PRO A 242 4.06 24.45 7.38
N ALA A 243 4.62 24.86 8.51
CA ALA A 243 4.59 24.08 9.75
C ALA A 243 3.18 23.59 10.10
N GLY A 244 3.07 22.33 10.51
CA GLY A 244 1.80 21.70 10.90
C GLY A 244 0.86 21.32 9.73
N LYS A 245 1.28 21.52 8.47
CA LYS A 245 0.50 21.17 7.29
C LYS A 245 1.29 20.30 6.33
N PRO A 246 1.67 19.04 6.71
CA PRO A 246 2.48 18.17 5.87
C PRO A 246 1.79 17.97 4.52
N SER A 247 2.45 18.47 3.46
CA SER A 247 1.87 18.55 2.12
C SER A 247 2.95 18.52 1.04
N ALA A 248 2.55 18.13 -0.17
CA ALA A 248 3.35 18.25 -1.36
C ALA A 248 2.47 18.65 -2.56
N ALA A 249 3.04 19.32 -3.55
CA ALA A 249 2.45 19.51 -4.86
C ALA A 249 3.14 18.58 -5.87
N VAL A 250 2.37 18.04 -6.81
CA VAL A 250 2.85 17.20 -7.93
C VAL A 250 2.21 17.71 -9.20
N VAL A 251 3.00 17.92 -10.26
CA VAL A 251 2.45 18.43 -11.51
C VAL A 251 1.76 17.34 -12.33
N GLN A 252 0.83 17.74 -13.19
CA GLN A 252 0.05 16.88 -14.07
C GLN A 252 0.92 15.90 -14.89
N THR A 253 2.09 16.36 -15.36
CA THR A 253 2.99 15.61 -16.25
C THR A 253 4.07 14.82 -15.51
N ALA A 254 4.02 14.80 -14.18
CA ALA A 254 5.01 14.12 -13.35
C ALA A 254 5.10 12.62 -13.66
N THR A 255 6.28 12.04 -13.40
CA THR A 255 6.50 10.61 -13.61
C THR A 255 5.77 9.75 -12.58
N GLN A 256 5.68 8.47 -12.86
CA GLN A 256 5.03 7.50 -11.95
C GLN A 256 5.66 7.40 -10.56
N TRP A 257 6.89 7.90 -10.36
CA TRP A 257 7.61 7.85 -9.08
C TRP A 257 7.60 9.18 -8.33
N THR A 258 7.26 10.30 -9.00
CA THR A 258 7.30 11.64 -8.39
C THR A 258 6.40 11.74 -7.17
N TYR A 259 5.21 11.13 -7.21
CA TYR A 259 4.29 11.13 -6.08
C TYR A 259 4.93 10.52 -4.81
N ALA A 260 5.55 9.35 -4.94
CA ALA A 260 6.25 8.68 -3.85
C ALA A 260 7.48 9.48 -3.39
N HIS A 261 8.21 10.09 -4.32
CA HIS A 261 9.37 10.94 -4.06
C HIS A 261 9.00 12.15 -3.19
N GLU A 262 7.96 12.89 -3.57
CA GLU A 262 7.52 14.07 -2.81
C GLU A 262 7.01 13.69 -1.42
N VAL A 263 6.28 12.59 -1.28
CA VAL A 263 5.90 12.05 0.04
C VAL A 263 7.13 11.64 0.86
N GLY A 264 8.18 11.13 0.21
CA GLY A 264 9.47 10.86 0.85
C GLY A 264 10.08 12.11 1.49
N HIS A 265 10.06 13.24 0.80
CA HIS A 265 10.49 14.53 1.36
C HIS A 265 9.63 14.96 2.55
N VAL A 266 8.32 14.78 2.46
CA VAL A 266 7.39 15.08 3.59
C VAL A 266 7.72 14.22 4.82
N LEU A 267 8.22 12.99 4.61
CA LEU A 267 8.68 12.09 5.68
C LEU A 267 10.10 12.38 6.17
N GLY A 268 10.79 13.38 5.60
CA GLY A 268 12.11 13.83 6.04
C GLY A 268 13.28 13.35 5.21
N LEU A 269 13.05 12.73 4.05
CA LEU A 269 14.14 12.28 3.17
C LEU A 269 14.72 13.45 2.37
N SER A 270 16.03 13.41 2.16
CA SER A 270 16.77 14.35 1.32
C SER A 270 17.14 13.73 -0.02
N HIS A 271 17.44 14.56 -1.03
CA HIS A 271 17.95 14.08 -2.31
C HIS A 271 19.29 13.33 -2.15
N VAL A 272 19.47 12.34 -3.02
CA VAL A 272 20.71 11.61 -3.20
C VAL A 272 21.14 11.62 -4.68
N ASN A 273 22.42 11.54 -4.96
CA ASN A 273 22.94 11.45 -6.32
C ASN A 273 23.06 9.97 -6.75
N ASN A 274 21.91 9.30 -6.90
CA ASN A 274 21.86 7.90 -7.34
C ASN A 274 20.48 7.61 -8.00
N ASN A 275 20.52 7.21 -9.28
CA ASN A 275 19.31 6.98 -10.08
C ASN A 275 18.60 5.64 -9.78
N ASP A 276 19.17 4.75 -8.99
CA ASP A 276 18.48 3.55 -8.51
C ASP A 276 17.54 3.84 -7.31
N ARG A 277 17.64 5.06 -6.77
CA ARG A 277 16.99 5.44 -5.52
C ARG A 277 15.73 6.27 -5.77
N LEU A 278 14.71 6.08 -4.91
CA LEU A 278 13.50 6.91 -4.93
C LEU A 278 13.85 8.40 -4.84
N MET A 279 14.78 8.75 -3.95
CA MET A 279 15.13 10.15 -3.65
C MET A 279 16.22 10.72 -4.56
N THR A 280 16.34 10.23 -5.80
CA THR A 280 17.32 10.79 -6.76
C THR A 280 17.08 12.28 -6.98
N GLY A 281 18.13 13.10 -6.81
CA GLY A 281 18.12 14.53 -7.12
C GLY A 281 18.23 14.83 -8.62
N ASN A 282 18.46 13.82 -9.45
CA ASN A 282 18.60 13.94 -10.90
C ASN A 282 17.24 13.92 -11.64
N GLY A 283 16.13 13.93 -10.89
CA GLY A 283 14.76 13.82 -11.42
C GLY A 283 14.28 12.37 -11.53
N THR A 284 13.05 12.15 -11.15
CA THR A 284 12.42 10.80 -11.07
C THR A 284 12.23 10.13 -12.45
N SER A 285 12.36 10.88 -13.55
CA SER A 285 12.39 10.33 -14.91
C SER A 285 13.67 9.54 -15.21
N ASN A 286 14.74 9.78 -14.46
CA ASN A 286 16.03 9.14 -14.64
C ASN A 286 16.23 7.89 -13.75
N ILE A 287 15.19 7.43 -13.06
CA ILE A 287 15.23 6.20 -12.27
C ILE A 287 15.50 5.00 -13.20
N THR A 288 16.57 4.26 -12.90
CA THR A 288 17.11 3.16 -13.73
C THR A 288 16.73 1.79 -13.21
N ASN A 289 16.34 1.66 -11.93
CA ASN A 289 15.99 0.38 -11.28
C ASN A 289 14.55 0.42 -10.72
N PRO A 290 13.49 0.29 -11.54
CA PRO A 290 12.11 0.28 -11.05
C PRO A 290 11.72 -1.11 -10.45
N PRO A 291 11.06 -1.15 -9.27
CA PRO A 291 10.79 -0.03 -8.39
C PRO A 291 12.07 0.49 -7.74
N PRO A 292 12.19 1.84 -7.54
CA PRO A 292 13.39 2.43 -6.97
C PRO A 292 13.60 2.03 -5.51
N ASP A 293 14.87 1.96 -5.11
CA ASP A 293 15.27 1.46 -3.81
C ASP A 293 15.16 2.52 -2.69
N LEU A 294 14.94 2.03 -1.46
CA LEU A 294 15.18 2.72 -0.20
C LEU A 294 16.28 1.98 0.57
N ILE A 295 17.25 2.71 1.16
CA ILE A 295 18.26 2.10 2.02
C ILE A 295 17.89 2.21 3.50
N ALA A 296 18.61 1.47 4.34
CA ALA A 296 18.33 1.37 5.78
C ALA A 296 18.25 2.73 6.50
N SER A 297 19.10 3.71 6.14
CA SER A 297 19.06 5.05 6.73
C SER A 297 17.80 5.83 6.34
N GLU A 298 17.34 5.71 5.09
CA GLU A 298 16.08 6.33 4.63
C GLU A 298 14.88 5.67 5.30
N VAL A 299 14.87 4.35 5.37
CA VAL A 299 13.84 3.58 6.11
C VAL A 299 13.78 4.06 7.56
N THR A 300 14.94 4.22 8.23
CA THR A 300 15.01 4.74 9.60
C THR A 300 14.43 6.15 9.70
N THR A 301 14.75 7.05 8.78
CA THR A 301 14.19 8.41 8.76
C THR A 301 12.68 8.39 8.59
N MET A 302 12.17 7.62 7.61
CA MET A 302 10.73 7.52 7.35
C MET A 302 9.96 6.94 8.55
N THR A 303 10.50 5.88 9.18
CA THR A 303 9.85 5.20 10.30
C THR A 303 9.88 6.01 11.60
N ASN A 304 10.84 6.95 11.75
CA ASN A 304 10.91 7.90 12.86
C ASN A 304 10.12 9.19 12.61
N SER A 305 9.54 9.38 11.44
CA SER A 305 8.71 10.55 11.14
C SER A 305 7.47 10.58 12.04
N ALA A 306 7.12 11.76 12.56
CA ALA A 306 5.88 11.94 13.34
C ALA A 306 4.59 11.67 12.55
N LEU A 307 4.70 11.55 11.21
CA LEU A 307 3.60 11.24 10.30
C LEU A 307 3.40 9.72 10.12
N THR A 308 4.30 8.93 10.67
CA THR A 308 4.28 7.46 10.56
C THR A 308 3.81 6.87 11.87
N VAL A 309 2.73 6.08 11.83
CA VAL A 309 2.03 5.56 13.03
C VAL A 309 2.15 4.03 13.07
N ASN A 310 2.47 3.47 14.23
CA ASN A 310 2.51 2.01 14.47
C ASN A 310 1.13 1.36 14.23
N VAL A 311 1.10 0.10 13.71
CA VAL A 311 -0.13 -0.65 13.38
C VAL A 311 -0.12 -2.08 13.90
#